data_6fab6d07bca4e1cc3e72c6e8997852a0
#
_entry.id   6fab6d07bca4e1cc3e72c6e8997852a0
#
_cell.length_a   1.000
_cell.length_b   1.000
_cell.length_c   1.000
_cell.angle_alpha   90.00
_cell.angle_beta   90.00
_cell.angle_gamma   90.00
#
_symmetry.space_group_name_H-M   'P 1'
#
loop_
_entity.id
_entity.type
_entity.pdbx_description
1 polymer ?
#
loop_
_entity_poly.entity_id
_entity_poly.type
_entity_poly.pdbx_seq_one_letter_code
_entity_poly.pdbx_strand_id
1 'polypeptide(L)'
;LVHGGDWMGYRERFGHDALDFSANVSPLGLPEGVAKAIREALSQADRYPDPLCRTLRQALSRAEGVPMEHILCGNGAADLIYRLVWAAKPRRALVTAPTFAEYAAALDTVGCEVERFTLREGNDFAPTDALCDAVDESIDLVFLCQPNNPTGQLADPALVEKLLCRCEACGAILAVDECFLDFLPDAEKWTAKPLLNSRNLVIFKAFTK
;
A
#
# COMPACT_ATOMS: atom_id res chain seq x y z
N LEU A 1 -14.07 -3.74 11.09
CA LEU A 1 -13.48 -2.60 10.38
C LEU A 1 -14.56 -2.00 9.48
N VAL A 2 -14.86 -0.71 9.65
CA VAL A 2 -15.78 0.00 8.75
C VAL A 2 -14.91 0.73 7.74
N HIS A 3 -14.87 0.20 6.51
CA HIS A 3 -14.29 0.91 5.38
C HIS A 3 -15.28 1.94 4.84
N GLY A 4 -14.76 3.01 4.22
CA GLY A 4 -15.58 3.90 3.42
C GLY A 4 -16.19 3.19 2.20
N GLY A 5 -17.20 3.82 1.57
CA GLY A 5 -17.85 3.30 0.37
C GLY A 5 -18.99 2.31 0.61
N ASP A 6 -19.51 2.20 1.84
CA ASP A 6 -20.72 1.40 2.15
C ASP A 6 -22.00 2.16 1.77
N TRP A 7 -22.12 2.48 0.48
CA TRP A 7 -23.27 3.20 -0.07
C TRP A 7 -24.56 2.35 -0.01
N MET A 8 -24.46 1.01 -0.07
CA MET A 8 -25.62 0.11 0.02
C MET A 8 -26.21 0.13 1.43
N GLY A 9 -25.39 -0.05 2.46
CA GLY A 9 -25.83 0.02 3.84
C GLY A 9 -26.39 1.39 4.21
N TYR A 10 -25.82 2.47 3.65
CA TYR A 10 -26.37 3.81 3.82
C TYR A 10 -27.75 3.93 3.17
N ARG A 11 -27.93 3.47 1.94
CA ARG A 11 -29.20 3.49 1.22
C ARG A 11 -30.28 2.66 1.91
N GLU A 12 -29.93 1.49 2.42
CA GLU A 12 -30.86 0.67 3.22
C GLU A 12 -31.32 1.40 4.48
N ARG A 13 -30.42 2.09 5.17
CA ARG A 13 -30.71 2.78 6.42
C ARG A 13 -31.49 4.08 6.24
N PHE A 14 -31.22 4.85 5.18
CA PHE A 14 -31.75 6.21 5.01
C PHE A 14 -32.69 6.38 3.82
N GLY A 15 -32.82 5.38 2.96
CA GLY A 15 -33.75 5.39 1.81
C GLY A 15 -33.32 6.25 0.61
N HIS A 16 -32.11 6.79 0.62
CA HIS A 16 -31.53 7.60 -0.46
C HIS A 16 -30.02 7.39 -0.59
N ASP A 17 -29.45 7.83 -1.72
CA ASP A 17 -28.02 7.72 -1.96
C ASP A 17 -27.23 8.73 -1.10
N ALA A 18 -26.06 8.30 -0.62
CA ALA A 18 -25.14 9.17 0.10
C ALA A 18 -24.38 10.09 -0.88
N LEU A 19 -24.04 11.29 -0.39
CA LEU A 19 -22.91 12.04 -0.95
C LEU A 19 -21.65 11.47 -0.28
N ASP A 20 -20.94 10.59 -1.00
CA ASP A 20 -19.85 9.79 -0.43
C ASP A 20 -18.51 10.52 -0.50
N PHE A 21 -17.97 10.88 0.66
CA PHE A 21 -16.61 11.39 0.86
C PHE A 21 -15.71 10.40 1.62
N SER A 22 -16.18 9.16 1.80
CA SER A 22 -15.47 8.16 2.61
C SER A 22 -14.56 7.23 1.80
N ALA A 23 -14.75 7.20 0.46
CA ALA A 23 -13.96 6.35 -0.43
C ALA A 23 -12.94 7.17 -1.24
N ASN A 24 -11.67 6.80 -1.16
CA ASN A 24 -10.58 7.42 -1.92
C ASN A 24 -10.49 6.76 -3.31
N VAL A 25 -11.38 7.13 -4.21
CA VAL A 25 -11.39 6.67 -5.61
C VAL A 25 -11.37 7.86 -6.57
N SER A 26 -10.88 7.66 -7.79
CA SER A 26 -10.84 8.73 -8.78
C SER A 26 -12.26 9.25 -9.09
N PRO A 27 -12.51 10.56 -8.98
CA PRO A 27 -13.80 11.15 -9.33
C PRO A 27 -14.06 11.15 -10.86
N LEU A 28 -13.05 10.87 -11.68
CA LEU A 28 -13.17 10.81 -13.13
C LEU A 28 -13.79 9.50 -13.64
N GLY A 29 -14.01 8.53 -12.73
CA GLY A 29 -14.56 7.23 -13.06
C GLY A 29 -13.60 6.32 -13.83
N LEU A 30 -14.15 5.28 -14.45
CA LEU A 30 -13.37 4.30 -15.19
C LEU A 30 -12.92 4.87 -16.55
N PRO A 31 -11.60 4.88 -16.87
CA PRO A 31 -11.13 5.34 -18.19
C PRO A 31 -11.75 4.53 -19.35
N GLU A 32 -12.09 5.22 -20.43
CA GLU A 32 -12.79 4.59 -21.58
C GLU A 32 -11.99 3.42 -22.18
N GLY A 33 -10.67 3.55 -22.29
CA GLY A 33 -9.80 2.47 -22.77
C GLY A 33 -9.85 1.23 -21.89
N VAL A 34 -9.94 1.39 -20.57
CA VAL A 34 -10.09 0.28 -19.61
C VAL A 34 -11.46 -0.35 -19.75
N ALA A 35 -12.54 0.46 -19.85
CA ALA A 35 -13.89 -0.05 -20.05
C ALA A 35 -14.01 -0.85 -21.36
N LYS A 36 -13.35 -0.40 -22.44
CA LYS A 36 -13.28 -1.12 -23.71
C LYS A 36 -12.55 -2.46 -23.55
N ALA A 37 -11.36 -2.46 -22.94
CA ALA A 37 -10.58 -3.67 -22.74
C ALA A 37 -11.32 -4.72 -21.89
N ILE A 38 -12.07 -4.30 -20.86
CA ILE A 38 -12.91 -5.20 -20.05
C ILE A 38 -14.01 -5.84 -20.93
N ARG A 39 -14.72 -5.05 -21.75
CA ARG A 39 -15.76 -5.59 -22.64
C ARG A 39 -15.20 -6.61 -23.64
N GLU A 40 -14.03 -6.36 -24.20
CA GLU A 40 -13.36 -7.28 -25.12
C GLU A 40 -12.91 -8.57 -24.44
N ALA A 41 -12.46 -8.49 -23.17
CA ALA A 41 -12.03 -9.64 -22.40
C ALA A 41 -13.18 -10.54 -21.91
N LEU A 42 -14.42 -10.06 -21.88
CA LEU A 42 -15.58 -10.85 -21.39
C LEU A 42 -15.76 -12.19 -22.13
N SER A 43 -15.40 -12.26 -23.43
CA SER A 43 -15.46 -13.48 -24.22
C SER A 43 -14.50 -14.58 -23.76
N GLN A 44 -13.58 -14.27 -22.84
CA GLN A 44 -12.58 -15.17 -22.27
C GLN A 44 -12.77 -15.40 -20.76
N ALA A 45 -13.86 -14.88 -20.18
CA ALA A 45 -14.11 -14.93 -18.73
C ALA A 45 -14.38 -16.36 -18.22
N ASP A 46 -14.68 -17.30 -19.11
CA ASP A 46 -14.84 -18.73 -18.82
C ASP A 46 -13.53 -19.50 -18.70
N ARG A 47 -12.40 -18.84 -18.96
CA ARG A 47 -11.08 -19.46 -18.91
C ARG A 47 -10.37 -19.16 -17.58
N TYR A 48 -9.54 -20.10 -17.15
CA TYR A 48 -8.63 -19.81 -16.04
C TYR A 48 -7.66 -18.69 -16.42
N PRO A 49 -7.46 -17.69 -15.54
CA PRO A 49 -6.47 -16.64 -15.78
C PRO A 49 -5.04 -17.21 -15.77
N ASP A 50 -4.09 -16.47 -16.35
CA ASP A 50 -2.67 -16.83 -16.26
C ASP A 50 -2.22 -16.76 -14.77
N PRO A 51 -1.88 -17.91 -14.15
CA PRO A 51 -1.56 -17.96 -12.72
C PRO A 51 -0.30 -17.17 -12.34
N LEU A 52 0.54 -16.85 -13.31
CA LEU A 52 1.75 -16.05 -13.12
C LEU A 52 1.59 -14.60 -13.57
N CYS A 53 0.43 -14.19 -14.05
CA CYS A 53 0.14 -12.83 -14.53
C CYS A 53 1.20 -12.30 -15.51
N ARG A 54 1.72 -13.15 -16.42
CA ARG A 54 2.91 -12.84 -17.23
C ARG A 54 2.74 -11.58 -18.07
N THR A 55 1.62 -11.45 -18.77
CA THR A 55 1.33 -10.28 -19.62
C THR A 55 1.25 -9.01 -18.79
N LEU A 56 0.57 -9.04 -17.64
CA LEU A 56 0.44 -7.91 -16.73
C LEU A 56 1.81 -7.54 -16.15
N ARG A 57 2.56 -8.50 -15.62
CA ARG A 57 3.90 -8.25 -15.06
C ARG A 57 4.86 -7.67 -16.09
N GLN A 58 4.79 -8.13 -17.35
CA GLN A 58 5.60 -7.58 -18.43
C GLN A 58 5.22 -6.13 -18.76
N ALA A 59 3.92 -5.80 -18.76
CA ALA A 59 3.45 -4.44 -18.97
C ALA A 59 3.89 -3.52 -17.82
N LEU A 60 3.73 -3.98 -16.57
CA LEU A 60 4.19 -3.27 -15.37
C LEU A 60 5.71 -3.06 -15.37
N SER A 61 6.48 -4.08 -15.70
CA SER A 61 7.94 -3.97 -15.81
C SER A 61 8.36 -2.83 -16.74
N ARG A 62 7.69 -2.70 -17.90
CA ARG A 62 7.96 -1.60 -18.83
C ARG A 62 7.52 -0.24 -18.30
N ALA A 63 6.36 -0.19 -17.64
CA ALA A 63 5.79 1.07 -17.13
C ALA A 63 6.55 1.60 -15.92
N GLU A 64 6.93 0.72 -15.00
CA GLU A 64 7.58 1.08 -13.73
C GLU A 64 9.12 1.08 -13.82
N GLY A 65 9.69 0.55 -14.90
CA GLY A 65 11.15 0.46 -15.07
C GLY A 65 11.82 -0.54 -14.12
N VAL A 66 11.08 -1.57 -13.65
CA VAL A 66 11.61 -2.59 -12.73
C VAL A 66 11.61 -3.97 -13.37
N PRO A 67 12.53 -4.89 -13.02
CA PRO A 67 12.56 -6.24 -13.55
C PRO A 67 11.26 -7.00 -13.27
N MET A 68 10.77 -7.78 -14.24
CA MET A 68 9.51 -8.52 -14.12
C MET A 68 9.51 -9.51 -12.94
N GLU A 69 10.67 -10.07 -12.61
CA GLU A 69 10.86 -10.98 -11.46
C GLU A 69 10.67 -10.30 -10.10
N HIS A 70 10.75 -8.99 -10.03
CA HIS A 70 10.49 -8.20 -8.81
C HIS A 70 9.02 -7.81 -8.67
N ILE A 71 8.14 -8.23 -9.59
CA ILE A 71 6.72 -7.83 -9.59
C ILE A 71 5.85 -9.01 -9.20
N LEU A 72 5.04 -8.83 -8.17
CA LEU A 72 3.97 -9.73 -7.77
C LEU A 72 2.62 -9.04 -7.95
N CYS A 73 1.67 -9.69 -8.63
CA CYS A 73 0.31 -9.18 -8.82
C CYS A 73 -0.66 -9.82 -7.81
N GLY A 74 -1.67 -9.04 -7.40
CA GLY A 74 -2.73 -9.47 -6.50
C GLY A 74 -4.04 -8.71 -6.74
N ASN A 75 -5.06 -9.05 -6.00
CA ASN A 75 -6.38 -8.40 -6.04
C ASN A 75 -6.39 -7.10 -5.22
N GLY A 76 -5.67 -6.09 -5.70
CA GLY A 76 -5.45 -4.85 -4.99
C GLY A 76 -4.38 -4.96 -3.90
N ALA A 77 -4.05 -3.80 -3.30
CA ALA A 77 -3.01 -3.73 -2.27
C ALA A 77 -3.37 -4.54 -1.01
N ALA A 78 -4.65 -4.58 -0.63
CA ALA A 78 -5.08 -5.33 0.55
C ALA A 78 -4.69 -6.81 0.45
N ASP A 79 -4.98 -7.48 -0.68
CA ASP A 79 -4.57 -8.88 -0.90
C ASP A 79 -3.04 -9.07 -0.74
N LEU A 80 -2.25 -8.14 -1.29
CA LEU A 80 -0.79 -8.20 -1.19
C LEU A 80 -0.27 -7.94 0.23
N ILE A 81 -0.90 -7.03 0.99
CA ILE A 81 -0.59 -6.78 2.39
C ILE A 81 -0.79 -8.05 3.22
N TYR A 82 -1.95 -8.71 3.08
CA TYR A 82 -2.21 -9.96 3.78
C TYR A 82 -1.22 -11.06 3.37
N ARG A 83 -0.91 -11.19 2.08
CA ARG A 83 0.08 -12.17 1.59
C ARG A 83 1.47 -11.92 2.16
N LEU A 84 1.91 -10.64 2.23
CA LEU A 84 3.18 -10.29 2.85
C LEU A 84 3.21 -10.72 4.32
N VAL A 85 2.19 -10.33 5.08
CA VAL A 85 2.08 -10.66 6.51
C VAL A 85 2.07 -12.17 6.74
N TRP A 86 1.30 -12.92 5.93
CA TRP A 86 1.24 -14.38 6.04
C TRP A 86 2.54 -15.07 5.63
N ALA A 87 3.29 -14.51 4.71
CA ALA A 87 4.59 -15.03 4.29
C ALA A 87 5.69 -14.72 5.31
N ALA A 88 5.73 -13.48 5.79
CA ALA A 88 6.74 -13.02 6.75
C ALA A 88 6.48 -13.53 8.18
N LYS A 89 5.21 -13.68 8.58
CA LYS A 89 4.77 -14.07 9.93
C LYS A 89 5.49 -13.28 11.02
N PRO A 90 5.44 -11.94 10.97
CA PRO A 90 6.15 -11.12 11.94
C PRO A 90 5.59 -11.36 13.35
N ARG A 91 6.45 -11.38 14.33
CA ARG A 91 6.07 -11.46 15.76
C ARG A 91 5.72 -10.07 16.29
N ARG A 92 6.46 -9.06 15.83
CA ARG A 92 6.27 -7.66 16.19
C ARG A 92 6.44 -6.76 14.97
N ALA A 93 5.51 -5.83 14.78
CA ALA A 93 5.54 -4.91 13.66
C ALA A 93 5.29 -3.47 14.11
N LEU A 94 5.92 -2.52 13.43
CA LEU A 94 5.75 -1.09 13.64
C LEU A 94 4.86 -0.50 12.55
N VAL A 95 3.83 0.23 12.94
CA VAL A 95 2.97 1.02 12.04
C VAL A 95 2.90 2.46 12.52
N THR A 96 2.79 3.43 11.62
CA THR A 96 2.47 4.81 12.00
C THR A 96 1.02 4.93 12.47
N ALA A 97 0.68 5.93 13.28
CA ALA A 97 -0.68 6.21 13.72
C ALA A 97 -0.93 7.74 13.74
N PRO A 98 -1.96 8.25 12.99
CA PRO A 98 -2.91 7.48 12.19
C PRO A 98 -2.31 6.95 10.89
N THR A 99 -2.80 5.80 10.40
CA THR A 99 -2.47 5.24 9.09
C THR A 99 -3.58 4.30 8.60
N PHE A 100 -3.39 3.65 7.45
CA PHE A 100 -4.37 2.74 6.88
C PHE A 100 -4.62 1.52 7.78
N ALA A 101 -5.88 1.28 8.12
CA ALA A 101 -6.27 0.31 9.14
C ALA A 101 -5.97 -1.15 8.77
N GLU A 102 -5.85 -1.46 7.46
CA GLU A 102 -5.60 -2.82 6.98
C GLU A 102 -4.24 -3.39 7.41
N TYR A 103 -3.23 -2.53 7.67
CA TYR A 103 -1.94 -3.04 8.15
C TYR A 103 -2.11 -3.76 9.49
N ALA A 104 -2.74 -3.08 10.46
CA ALA A 104 -2.98 -3.68 11.77
C ALA A 104 -3.94 -4.88 11.68
N ALA A 105 -4.97 -4.82 10.81
CA ALA A 105 -5.89 -5.92 10.61
C ALA A 105 -5.21 -7.16 10.03
N ALA A 106 -4.33 -6.98 9.05
CA ALA A 106 -3.55 -8.09 8.48
C ALA A 106 -2.61 -8.71 9.52
N LEU A 107 -1.91 -7.86 10.28
CA LEU A 107 -0.98 -8.29 11.34
C LEU A 107 -1.69 -9.09 12.45
N ASP A 108 -2.91 -8.69 12.82
CA ASP A 108 -3.74 -9.40 13.80
C ASP A 108 -4.05 -10.84 13.38
N THR A 109 -4.19 -11.10 12.07
CA THR A 109 -4.49 -12.46 11.55
C THR A 109 -3.39 -13.49 11.81
N VAL A 110 -2.18 -13.04 12.10
CA VAL A 110 -1.04 -13.92 12.44
C VAL A 110 -0.63 -13.81 13.91
N GLY A 111 -1.40 -13.07 14.72
CA GLY A 111 -1.11 -12.86 16.14
C GLY A 111 0.11 -11.97 16.38
N CYS A 112 0.43 -11.06 15.43
CA CYS A 112 1.54 -10.14 15.53
C CYS A 112 1.25 -9.03 16.56
N GLU A 113 2.24 -8.72 17.41
CA GLU A 113 2.20 -7.54 18.26
C GLU A 113 2.40 -6.28 17.43
N VAL A 114 1.43 -5.36 17.48
CA VAL A 114 1.46 -4.13 16.68
C VAL A 114 1.86 -2.95 17.54
N GLU A 115 3.05 -2.45 17.32
CA GLU A 115 3.52 -1.19 17.87
C GLU A 115 3.09 -0.01 17.00
N ARG A 116 2.69 1.10 17.63
CA ARG A 116 2.19 2.29 16.94
C ARG A 116 3.08 3.49 17.21
N PHE A 117 3.73 3.98 16.15
CA PHE A 117 4.43 5.25 16.19
C PHE A 117 3.43 6.39 15.96
N THR A 118 3.16 7.19 16.99
CA THR A 118 2.18 8.27 16.92
C THR A 118 2.74 9.46 16.14
N LEU A 119 2.13 9.74 14.99
CA LEU A 119 2.34 10.98 14.23
C LEU A 119 1.71 12.15 14.99
N ARG A 120 2.34 13.33 14.98
CA ARG A 120 1.93 14.47 15.81
C ARG A 120 1.48 15.65 14.97
N GLU A 121 0.44 16.34 15.43
CA GLU A 121 -0.09 17.56 14.82
C GLU A 121 0.98 18.65 14.66
N GLY A 122 1.90 18.78 15.62
CA GLY A 122 2.99 19.77 15.56
C GLY A 122 3.96 19.59 14.39
N ASN A 123 3.91 18.44 13.69
CA ASN A 123 4.65 18.14 12.46
C ASN A 123 3.70 17.87 11.29
N ASP A 124 2.49 18.40 11.31
CA ASP A 124 1.43 18.12 10.32
C ASP A 124 1.21 16.62 10.08
N PHE A 125 1.40 15.79 11.09
CA PHE A 125 1.35 14.33 11.01
C PHE A 125 2.33 13.72 10.00
N ALA A 126 3.38 14.42 9.63
CA ALA A 126 4.48 13.85 8.83
C ALA A 126 5.39 12.98 9.74
N PRO A 127 5.93 11.88 9.23
CA PRO A 127 6.92 11.09 9.96
C PRO A 127 8.24 11.86 10.10
N THR A 128 8.94 11.61 11.20
CA THR A 128 10.22 12.25 11.52
C THR A 128 11.31 11.21 11.74
N ASP A 129 12.56 11.63 11.90
CA ASP A 129 13.72 10.75 12.19
C ASP A 129 13.49 9.87 13.44
N ALA A 130 12.66 10.32 14.38
CA ALA A 130 12.27 9.50 15.54
C ALA A 130 11.57 8.18 15.17
N LEU A 131 11.01 8.06 13.95
CA LEU A 131 10.48 6.79 13.45
C LEU A 131 11.60 5.76 13.27
N CYS A 132 12.78 6.19 12.83
CA CYS A 132 13.93 5.29 12.70
C CYS A 132 14.41 4.78 14.06
N ASP A 133 14.34 5.63 15.12
CA ASP A 133 14.75 5.26 16.49
C ASP A 133 13.78 4.24 17.11
N ALA A 134 12.54 4.19 16.63
CA ALA A 134 11.54 3.20 17.07
C ALA A 134 11.75 1.80 16.46
N VAL A 135 12.65 1.64 15.49
CA VAL A 135 12.97 0.34 14.89
C VAL A 135 14.17 -0.25 15.62
N ASP A 136 13.97 -1.36 16.31
CA ASP A 136 15.00 -2.15 16.98
C ASP A 136 14.97 -3.62 16.50
N GLU A 137 15.83 -4.45 17.08
CA GLU A 137 15.98 -5.87 16.73
C GLU A 137 14.74 -6.72 17.05
N SER A 138 13.76 -6.18 17.78
CA SER A 138 12.48 -6.85 18.07
C SER A 138 11.44 -6.67 16.98
N ILE A 139 11.64 -5.69 16.07
CA ILE A 139 10.72 -5.38 14.97
C ILE A 139 11.06 -6.25 13.76
N ASP A 140 10.09 -7.03 13.29
CA ASP A 140 10.23 -7.89 12.11
C ASP A 140 9.70 -7.21 10.82
N LEU A 141 8.74 -6.26 10.96
CA LEU A 141 8.09 -5.60 9.82
C LEU A 141 7.69 -4.16 10.16
N VAL A 142 7.97 -3.24 9.25
CA VAL A 142 7.56 -1.83 9.34
C VAL A 142 6.66 -1.50 8.16
N PHE A 143 5.47 -0.91 8.40
CA PHE A 143 4.62 -0.34 7.36
C PHE A 143 4.74 1.18 7.35
N LEU A 144 5.01 1.74 6.17
CA LEU A 144 5.02 3.17 5.89
C LEU A 144 4.09 3.48 4.73
N CYS A 145 3.04 4.26 4.94
CA CYS A 145 2.12 4.71 3.89
C CYS A 145 2.62 6.03 3.28
N GLN A 146 2.78 6.08 1.97
CA GLN A 146 3.47 7.16 1.25
C GLN A 146 2.73 7.52 -0.06
N PRO A 147 1.96 8.59 -0.16
CA PRO A 147 1.48 9.48 0.94
C PRO A 147 0.65 8.75 1.98
N ASN A 148 0.71 9.21 3.23
CA ASN A 148 -0.01 8.54 4.30
C ASN A 148 -1.54 8.72 4.18
N ASN A 149 -2.28 7.66 4.28
CA ASN A 149 -3.72 7.67 4.44
C ASN A 149 -4.06 7.49 5.94
N PRO A 150 -4.72 8.49 6.64
CA PRO A 150 -5.56 9.53 6.05
C PRO A 150 -4.93 10.92 5.96
N THR A 151 -3.69 11.15 6.41
CA THR A 151 -3.16 12.50 6.60
C THR A 151 -2.73 13.19 5.31
N GLY A 152 -2.48 12.43 4.23
CA GLY A 152 -1.94 12.94 2.97
C GLY A 152 -0.47 13.34 3.03
N GLN A 153 0.18 13.20 4.18
CA GLN A 153 1.57 13.64 4.37
C GLN A 153 2.57 12.66 3.75
N LEU A 154 3.68 13.21 3.30
CA LEU A 154 4.80 12.50 2.71
C LEU A 154 5.93 12.34 3.72
N ALA A 155 6.61 11.19 3.66
CA ALA A 155 7.91 11.03 4.28
C ALA A 155 8.99 11.59 3.34
N ASP A 156 9.96 12.32 3.89
CA ASP A 156 11.12 12.76 3.11
C ASP A 156 11.86 11.52 2.54
N PRO A 157 12.27 11.52 1.26
CA PRO A 157 13.02 10.40 0.68
C PRO A 157 14.27 10.01 1.47
N ALA A 158 14.97 10.99 2.06
CA ALA A 158 16.12 10.71 2.91
C ALA A 158 15.72 10.00 4.22
N LEU A 159 14.52 10.28 4.75
CA LEU A 159 13.97 9.53 5.88
C LEU A 159 13.63 8.10 5.50
N VAL A 160 13.05 7.88 4.31
CA VAL A 160 12.73 6.52 3.81
C VAL A 160 14.01 5.70 3.66
N GLU A 161 15.08 6.29 3.12
CA GLU A 161 16.39 5.64 3.00
C GLU A 161 16.99 5.30 4.38
N LYS A 162 16.97 6.23 5.33
CA LYS A 162 17.41 5.98 6.72
C LYS A 162 16.61 4.86 7.38
N LEU A 163 15.30 4.87 7.20
CA LEU A 163 14.40 3.85 7.76
C LEU A 163 14.72 2.48 7.18
N LEU A 164 14.96 2.40 5.85
CA LEU A 164 15.39 1.16 5.21
C LEU A 164 16.72 0.67 5.77
N CYS A 165 17.73 1.53 5.87
CA CYS A 165 19.02 1.17 6.46
C CYS A 165 18.88 0.65 7.90
N ARG A 166 17.97 1.26 8.68
CA ARG A 166 17.67 0.79 10.03
C ARG A 166 17.00 -0.57 10.03
N CYS A 167 16.02 -0.78 9.16
CA CYS A 167 15.37 -2.09 8.97
C CYS A 167 16.38 -3.17 8.57
N GLU A 168 17.28 -2.88 7.63
CA GLU A 168 18.35 -3.82 7.24
C GLU A 168 19.25 -4.19 8.40
N ALA A 169 19.67 -3.21 9.20
CA ALA A 169 20.52 -3.44 10.37
C ALA A 169 19.85 -4.32 11.43
N CYS A 170 18.53 -4.25 11.56
CA CYS A 170 17.73 -5.04 12.51
C CYS A 170 17.17 -6.34 11.91
N GLY A 171 17.34 -6.58 10.60
CA GLY A 171 16.76 -7.72 9.89
C GLY A 171 15.24 -7.60 9.62
N ALA A 172 14.66 -6.40 9.81
CA ALA A 172 13.26 -6.12 9.55
C ALA A 172 12.98 -5.91 8.06
N ILE A 173 11.72 -6.11 7.66
CA ILE A 173 11.22 -5.72 6.33
C ILE A 173 10.61 -4.33 6.41
N LEU A 174 10.94 -3.44 5.47
CA LEU A 174 10.23 -2.18 5.24
C LEU A 174 9.21 -2.37 4.11
N ALA A 175 7.94 -2.18 4.41
CA ALA A 175 6.82 -2.20 3.46
C ALA A 175 6.33 -0.77 3.23
N VAL A 176 6.62 -0.20 2.05
CA VAL A 176 6.20 1.16 1.67
C VAL A 176 4.95 1.06 0.79
N ASP A 177 3.85 1.66 1.23
CA ASP A 177 2.60 1.67 0.49
C ASP A 177 2.48 2.96 -0.32
N GLU A 178 2.76 2.87 -1.61
CA GLU A 178 2.71 3.94 -2.60
C GLU A 178 1.39 3.97 -3.40
N CYS A 179 0.30 3.40 -2.89
CA CYS A 179 -0.98 3.33 -3.61
C CYS A 179 -1.56 4.70 -3.99
N PHE A 180 -1.17 5.77 -3.29
CA PHE A 180 -1.60 7.14 -3.57
C PHE A 180 -0.52 8.01 -4.22
N LEU A 181 0.67 7.47 -4.47
CA LEU A 181 1.80 8.26 -4.93
C LEU A 181 1.57 8.85 -6.34
N ASP A 182 0.88 8.11 -7.21
CA ASP A 182 0.61 8.53 -8.59
C ASP A 182 -0.35 9.74 -8.69
N PHE A 183 -0.95 10.20 -7.58
CA PHE A 183 -1.68 11.48 -7.52
C PHE A 183 -0.77 12.71 -7.45
N LEU A 184 0.52 12.52 -7.21
CA LEU A 184 1.48 13.63 -7.16
C LEU A 184 2.02 13.95 -8.55
N PRO A 185 2.14 15.23 -8.91
CA PRO A 185 2.71 15.65 -10.21
C PRO A 185 4.16 15.19 -10.40
N ASP A 186 4.90 15.00 -9.31
CA ASP A 186 6.32 14.67 -9.27
C ASP A 186 6.59 13.39 -8.47
N ALA A 187 5.72 12.38 -8.63
CA ALA A 187 5.76 11.08 -7.93
C ALA A 187 7.16 10.43 -7.93
N GLU A 188 7.90 10.57 -9.03
CA GLU A 188 9.25 10.02 -9.18
C GLU A 188 10.27 10.54 -8.15
N LYS A 189 10.02 11.70 -7.52
CA LYS A 189 10.89 12.22 -6.46
C LYS A 189 10.65 11.54 -5.11
N TRP A 190 9.49 10.95 -4.93
CA TRP A 190 9.01 10.45 -3.64
C TRP A 190 8.96 8.92 -3.56
N THR A 191 9.15 8.24 -4.69
CA THR A 191 9.10 6.77 -4.73
C THR A 191 10.34 6.14 -4.11
N ALA A 192 10.14 5.04 -3.40
CA ALA A 192 11.23 4.20 -2.91
C ALA A 192 11.81 3.25 -3.98
N LYS A 193 11.35 3.30 -5.24
CA LYS A 193 11.85 2.44 -6.34
C LYS A 193 13.37 2.42 -6.49
N PRO A 194 14.11 3.54 -6.36
CA PRO A 194 15.58 3.51 -6.44
C PRO A 194 16.24 2.58 -5.40
N LEU A 195 15.54 2.25 -4.32
CA LEU A 195 16.04 1.42 -3.23
C LEU A 195 15.70 -0.08 -3.39
N LEU A 196 15.07 -0.50 -4.49
CA LEU A 196 14.62 -1.89 -4.74
C LEU A 196 15.74 -2.93 -4.87
N ASN A 197 17.01 -2.52 -4.82
CA ASN A 197 18.14 -3.45 -4.68
C ASN A 197 18.20 -4.09 -3.29
N SER A 198 17.56 -3.49 -2.30
CA SER A 198 17.44 -4.05 -0.95
C SER A 198 16.47 -5.24 -0.93
N ARG A 199 16.88 -6.32 -0.26
CA ARG A 199 16.02 -7.48 0.00
C ARG A 199 15.02 -7.24 1.13
N ASN A 200 15.19 -6.16 1.86
CA ASN A 200 14.37 -5.78 2.99
C ASN A 200 13.28 -4.77 2.61
N LEU A 201 13.16 -4.41 1.32
CA LEU A 201 12.16 -3.46 0.84
C LEU A 201 11.07 -4.15 0.02
N VAL A 202 9.81 -3.83 0.33
CA VAL A 202 8.62 -4.14 -0.46
C VAL A 202 7.85 -2.85 -0.75
N ILE A 203 7.45 -2.62 -1.99
CA ILE A 203 6.63 -1.47 -2.39
C ILE A 203 5.27 -1.97 -2.86
N PHE A 204 4.19 -1.41 -2.30
CA PHE A 204 2.82 -1.64 -2.77
C PHE A 204 2.38 -0.54 -3.71
N LYS A 205 1.74 -0.91 -4.81
CA LYS A 205 1.04 0.01 -5.73
C LYS A 205 -0.34 -0.56 -6.08
N ALA A 206 -1.28 0.30 -6.44
CA ALA A 206 -2.63 -0.12 -6.80
C ALA A 206 -3.20 0.72 -7.95
N PHE A 207 -4.03 0.09 -8.80
CA PHE A 207 -4.78 0.75 -9.87
C PHE A 207 -6.21 1.12 -9.47
N THR A 208 -6.57 0.94 -8.22
CA THR A 208 -7.94 1.14 -7.73
C THR A 208 -8.18 2.56 -7.19
N LYS A 209 -7.26 3.48 -7.40
CA LYS A 209 -7.31 4.87 -6.89
C LYS A 209 -7.56 5.89 -7.98
#